data_3f10c0ab6de018157b967613b57610d1
#
_entry.id   3f10c0ab6de018157b967613b57610d1
#
_cell.length_a   1.000
_cell.length_b   1.000
_cell.length_c   1.000
_cell.angle_alpha   90.00
_cell.angle_beta   90.00
_cell.angle_gamma   90.00
#
_symmetry.space_group_name_H-M   'P 1'
#
loop_
_entity.id
_entity.type
_entity.pdbx_description
1 polymer ?
#
loop_
_entity_poly.entity_id
_entity_poly.type
_entity_poly.pdbx_seq_one_letter_code
_entity_poly.pdbx_strand_id
1 'polypeptide(L)'
;PLALMTKLISFPTVSRDTNLPLVDWVESYLDSHGIAAHRVYDDTGKKAAIFAHVGPQEEGGIVLSGHTDVVPVDGQEWDTDPWTVTEKDGKYFGRGTCDMKGFDALSIWALVEAHHRGVARPLQLALSYDEEVGCLGAPPMIDRMLNILPKAGAVIVGEPSMMTAVTAHKGGLGLDTHVKGFEVHSSLMHQGVSAIMAGARLIEWANQTNAQSAAAEPSPIAAMFEPSYTTLHIGTIEGGTANNITAKDCRFSVDMRVLPDEDPDRWRELFMEQVARVEADMKAIRPDTSI
;
A
#
# COMPACT_ATOMS: atom_id res chain seq x y z
N PRO A 1 -21.49 -9.51 -13.97
CA PRO A 1 -20.22 -9.01 -13.40
C PRO A 1 -19.33 -8.34 -14.44
N LEU A 2 -19.12 -8.92 -15.65
CA LEU A 2 -18.20 -8.38 -16.67
C LEU A 2 -18.55 -6.93 -17.07
N ALA A 3 -19.82 -6.61 -17.31
CA ALA A 3 -20.25 -5.24 -17.64
C ALA A 3 -19.97 -4.25 -16.48
N LEU A 4 -20.09 -4.70 -15.21
CA LEU A 4 -19.72 -3.89 -14.05
C LEU A 4 -18.20 -3.64 -14.03
N MET A 5 -17.39 -4.69 -14.18
CA MET A 5 -15.94 -4.56 -14.24
C MET A 5 -15.49 -3.61 -15.36
N THR A 6 -16.04 -3.78 -16.58
CA THR A 6 -15.76 -2.89 -17.71
C THR A 6 -16.07 -1.43 -17.37
N LYS A 7 -17.19 -1.19 -16.69
CA LYS A 7 -17.57 0.16 -16.28
C LYS A 7 -16.63 0.72 -15.20
N LEU A 8 -16.29 -0.06 -14.17
CA LEU A 8 -15.38 0.40 -13.11
C LEU A 8 -13.97 0.69 -13.64
N ILE A 9 -13.46 -0.15 -14.55
CA ILE A 9 -12.15 0.05 -15.20
C ILE A 9 -12.12 1.35 -16.03
N SER A 10 -13.24 1.74 -16.62
CA SER A 10 -13.30 2.97 -17.43
C SER A 10 -13.12 4.27 -16.63
N PHE A 11 -13.09 4.21 -15.30
CA PHE A 11 -12.75 5.34 -14.45
C PHE A 11 -11.26 5.28 -14.09
N PRO A 12 -10.43 6.25 -14.53
CA PRO A 12 -8.99 6.27 -14.24
C PRO A 12 -8.71 6.81 -12.82
N THR A 13 -9.13 6.06 -11.81
CA THR A 13 -9.00 6.44 -10.39
C THR A 13 -7.61 6.11 -9.84
N VAL A 14 -6.55 6.64 -10.45
CA VAL A 14 -5.21 6.56 -9.87
C VAL A 14 -5.22 7.25 -8.51
N SER A 15 -4.50 6.68 -7.50
CA SER A 15 -4.58 7.19 -6.11
C SER A 15 -4.26 8.68 -5.95
N ARG A 16 -3.50 9.29 -6.87
CA ARG A 16 -3.27 10.75 -6.88
C ARG A 16 -4.47 11.59 -7.34
N ASP A 17 -5.46 10.96 -7.99
CA ASP A 17 -6.61 11.63 -8.62
C ASP A 17 -7.88 11.41 -7.79
N THR A 18 -8.96 12.11 -8.15
CA THR A 18 -10.27 11.93 -7.52
C THR A 18 -10.92 10.60 -7.93
N ASN A 19 -11.58 9.91 -7.00
CA ASN A 19 -12.41 8.74 -7.29
C ASN A 19 -13.91 9.06 -7.36
N LEU A 20 -14.31 10.32 -7.16
CA LEU A 20 -15.73 10.71 -7.07
C LEU A 20 -16.57 10.28 -8.28
N PRO A 21 -16.11 10.39 -9.55
CA PRO A 21 -16.91 9.93 -10.68
C PRO A 21 -17.25 8.43 -10.63
N LEU A 22 -16.35 7.60 -10.09
CA LEU A 22 -16.60 6.17 -9.86
C LEU A 22 -17.60 5.98 -8.72
N VAL A 23 -17.42 6.68 -7.61
CA VAL A 23 -18.31 6.61 -6.44
C VAL A 23 -19.71 7.08 -6.79
N ASP A 24 -19.85 8.20 -7.55
CA ASP A 24 -21.13 8.70 -8.06
C ASP A 24 -21.86 7.66 -8.89
N TRP A 25 -21.12 6.97 -9.75
CA TRP A 25 -21.70 5.92 -10.58
C TRP A 25 -22.13 4.70 -9.74
N VAL A 26 -21.31 4.24 -8.80
CA VAL A 26 -21.62 3.11 -7.92
C VAL A 26 -22.88 3.40 -7.08
N GLU A 27 -22.95 4.60 -6.47
CA GLU A 27 -24.12 5.00 -5.68
C GLU A 27 -25.39 5.02 -6.55
N SER A 28 -25.32 5.65 -7.74
CA SER A 28 -26.46 5.70 -8.67
C SER A 28 -26.87 4.30 -9.15
N TYR A 29 -25.91 3.40 -9.35
CA TYR A 29 -26.18 2.02 -9.72
C TYR A 29 -26.90 1.27 -8.59
N LEU A 30 -26.43 1.39 -7.35
CA LEU A 30 -27.07 0.77 -6.18
C LEU A 30 -28.46 1.34 -5.93
N ASP A 31 -28.64 2.67 -6.03
CA ASP A 31 -29.93 3.34 -5.91
C ASP A 31 -30.94 2.85 -6.95
N SER A 32 -30.51 2.63 -8.19
CA SER A 32 -31.37 2.09 -9.27
C SER A 32 -31.89 0.68 -8.97
N HIS A 33 -31.24 -0.03 -8.04
CA HIS A 33 -31.68 -1.35 -7.52
C HIS A 33 -32.39 -1.25 -6.17
N GLY A 34 -32.63 -0.04 -5.64
CA GLY A 34 -33.30 0.18 -4.35
C GLY A 34 -32.37 -0.03 -3.14
N ILE A 35 -31.07 0.00 -3.33
CA ILE A 35 -30.06 -0.17 -2.26
C ILE A 35 -29.49 1.18 -1.88
N ALA A 36 -29.72 1.62 -0.63
CA ALA A 36 -29.13 2.84 -0.10
C ALA A 36 -27.63 2.64 0.18
N ALA A 37 -26.82 3.60 -0.27
CA ALA A 37 -25.41 3.65 0.01
C ALA A 37 -25.04 4.85 0.89
N HIS A 38 -23.88 4.79 1.53
CA HIS A 38 -23.33 5.83 2.39
C HIS A 38 -21.95 6.21 1.93
N ARG A 39 -21.62 7.50 1.94
CA ARG A 39 -20.29 8.01 1.60
C ARG A 39 -19.55 8.51 2.83
N VAL A 40 -18.23 8.36 2.79
CA VAL A 40 -17.31 8.99 3.73
C VAL A 40 -16.23 9.71 2.90
N TYR A 41 -16.28 11.03 2.95
CA TYR A 41 -15.33 11.87 2.21
C TYR A 41 -14.01 12.01 2.97
N ASP A 42 -12.93 12.22 2.21
CA ASP A 42 -11.68 12.71 2.77
C ASP A 42 -11.82 14.17 3.23
N ASP A 43 -10.82 14.68 3.96
CA ASP A 43 -10.83 16.07 4.49
C ASP A 43 -10.88 17.13 3.39
N THR A 44 -10.50 16.80 2.16
CA THR A 44 -10.51 17.72 1.02
C THR A 44 -11.83 17.71 0.25
N GLY A 45 -12.69 16.73 0.48
CA GLY A 45 -13.93 16.49 -0.26
C GLY A 45 -13.70 16.03 -1.71
N LYS A 46 -12.47 15.61 -2.06
CA LYS A 46 -12.13 15.17 -3.42
C LYS A 46 -12.14 13.66 -3.61
N LYS A 47 -12.20 12.91 -2.51
CA LYS A 47 -12.30 11.46 -2.53
C LYS A 47 -13.39 11.00 -1.59
N ALA A 48 -13.97 9.84 -1.85
CA ALA A 48 -14.93 9.24 -0.95
C ALA A 48 -14.80 7.72 -0.95
N ALA A 49 -14.93 7.12 0.24
CA ALA A 49 -15.30 5.73 0.39
C ALA A 49 -16.82 5.58 0.27
N ILE A 50 -17.28 4.41 -0.15
CA ILE A 50 -18.70 4.11 -0.25
C ILE A 50 -18.97 2.73 0.36
N PHE A 51 -20.06 2.62 1.13
CA PHE A 51 -20.49 1.35 1.70
C PHE A 51 -22.00 1.22 1.68
N ALA A 52 -22.49 -0.02 1.68
CA ALA A 52 -23.90 -0.34 1.64
C ALA A 52 -24.21 -1.62 2.41
N HIS A 53 -25.48 -1.84 2.73
CA HIS A 53 -25.96 -2.99 3.49
C HIS A 53 -27.23 -3.53 2.87
N VAL A 54 -27.36 -4.85 2.79
CA VAL A 54 -28.59 -5.56 2.42
C VAL A 54 -28.86 -6.72 3.38
N GLY A 55 -30.14 -7.07 3.55
CA GLY A 55 -30.59 -8.12 4.44
C GLY A 55 -30.98 -7.63 5.84
N PRO A 56 -31.07 -8.53 6.83
CA PRO A 56 -31.49 -8.20 8.19
C PRO A 56 -30.58 -7.21 8.88
N GLN A 57 -31.14 -6.35 9.75
CA GLN A 57 -30.36 -5.42 10.59
C GLN A 57 -29.92 -6.14 11.87
N GLU A 58 -29.06 -7.14 11.73
CA GLU A 58 -28.54 -7.98 12.82
C GLU A 58 -27.03 -8.23 12.66
N GLU A 59 -26.36 -8.54 13.75
CA GLU A 59 -24.92 -8.87 13.73
C GLU A 59 -24.65 -10.21 13.03
N GLY A 60 -23.41 -10.40 12.57
CA GLY A 60 -22.91 -11.69 12.11
C GLY A 60 -23.01 -11.94 10.61
N GLY A 61 -23.15 -10.92 9.78
CA GLY A 61 -23.06 -11.01 8.32
C GLY A 61 -21.62 -11.04 7.78
N ILE A 62 -21.49 -10.76 6.49
CA ILE A 62 -20.22 -10.69 5.77
C ILE A 62 -20.05 -9.29 5.17
N VAL A 63 -18.86 -8.73 5.27
CA VAL A 63 -18.42 -7.56 4.48
C VAL A 63 -17.61 -8.04 3.28
N LEU A 64 -17.96 -7.55 2.09
CA LEU A 64 -17.10 -7.61 0.90
C LEU A 64 -16.35 -6.28 0.82
N SER A 65 -15.03 -6.32 1.01
CA SER A 65 -14.19 -5.14 1.13
C SER A 65 -13.21 -5.04 -0.03
N GLY A 66 -13.16 -3.88 -0.67
CA GLY A 66 -12.23 -3.57 -1.73
C GLY A 66 -11.81 -2.10 -1.73
N HIS A 67 -11.03 -1.70 -2.74
CA HIS A 67 -10.63 -0.32 -2.95
C HIS A 67 -10.87 0.12 -4.40
N THR A 68 -11.18 1.40 -4.57
CA THR A 68 -11.55 1.98 -5.85
C THR A 68 -10.38 2.61 -6.61
N ASP A 69 -9.28 2.88 -5.92
CA ASP A 69 -8.08 3.43 -6.52
C ASP A 69 -7.19 2.35 -7.14
N VAL A 70 -6.21 2.79 -7.91
CA VAL A 70 -5.26 1.93 -8.63
C VAL A 70 -3.92 2.63 -8.74
N VAL A 71 -2.84 1.84 -8.87
CA VAL A 71 -1.50 2.37 -9.16
C VAL A 71 -1.43 3.06 -10.52
N PRO A 72 -0.50 4.03 -10.71
CA PRO A 72 -0.30 4.73 -11.97
C PRO A 72 -0.01 3.80 -13.14
N VAL A 73 -0.31 4.27 -14.36
CA VAL A 73 0.08 3.64 -15.63
C VAL A 73 1.22 4.38 -16.32
N ASP A 74 1.65 5.50 -15.75
CA ASP A 74 2.67 6.38 -16.31
C ASP A 74 3.98 5.62 -16.48
N GLY A 75 4.63 5.77 -17.64
CA GLY A 75 5.88 5.11 -17.95
C GLY A 75 5.83 3.59 -18.14
N GLN A 76 4.65 2.99 -18.17
CA GLN A 76 4.45 1.58 -18.47
C GLN A 76 4.10 1.37 -19.96
N GLU A 77 4.70 0.37 -20.57
CA GLU A 77 4.33 -0.04 -21.94
C GLU A 77 3.11 -0.96 -21.87
N TRP A 78 1.99 -0.51 -22.43
CA TRP A 78 0.74 -1.26 -22.52
C TRP A 78 0.46 -1.66 -23.95
N ASP A 79 0.16 -2.95 -24.19
CA ASP A 79 -0.30 -3.46 -25.50
C ASP A 79 -1.75 -3.06 -25.82
N THR A 80 -2.53 -2.69 -24.78
CA THR A 80 -3.94 -2.30 -24.88
C THR A 80 -4.18 -1.03 -24.06
N ASP A 81 -5.31 -0.35 -24.29
CA ASP A 81 -5.71 0.77 -23.44
C ASP A 81 -5.94 0.28 -21.98
N PRO A 82 -5.20 0.79 -20.98
CA PRO A 82 -5.35 0.36 -19.60
C PRO A 82 -6.73 0.64 -18.99
N TRP A 83 -7.50 1.56 -19.57
CA TRP A 83 -8.83 1.94 -19.09
C TRP A 83 -9.98 1.27 -19.85
N THR A 84 -9.65 0.34 -20.74
CA THR A 84 -10.60 -0.46 -21.50
C THR A 84 -10.32 -1.95 -21.28
N VAL A 85 -11.31 -2.67 -20.71
CA VAL A 85 -11.19 -4.12 -20.52
C VAL A 85 -11.03 -4.82 -21.86
N THR A 86 -9.90 -5.46 -22.07
CA THR A 86 -9.59 -6.23 -23.28
C THR A 86 -9.50 -7.72 -22.94
N GLU A 87 -10.31 -8.54 -23.64
CA GLU A 87 -10.20 -10.00 -23.52
C GLU A 87 -9.18 -10.52 -24.52
N LYS A 88 -8.19 -11.27 -24.04
CA LYS A 88 -7.16 -11.92 -24.87
C LYS A 88 -6.71 -13.21 -24.19
N ASP A 89 -6.66 -14.29 -24.93
CA ASP A 89 -6.19 -15.61 -24.46
C ASP A 89 -6.93 -16.09 -23.18
N GLY A 90 -8.23 -15.85 -23.11
CA GLY A 90 -9.08 -16.22 -21.96
C GLY A 90 -8.81 -15.44 -20.67
N LYS A 91 -8.15 -14.28 -20.77
CA LYS A 91 -7.88 -13.37 -19.68
C LYS A 91 -8.40 -11.96 -19.99
N TYR A 92 -8.72 -11.21 -18.95
CA TYR A 92 -9.09 -9.79 -19.04
C TYR A 92 -7.91 -8.91 -18.65
N PHE A 93 -7.57 -7.97 -19.53
CA PHE A 93 -6.50 -7.00 -19.34
C PHE A 93 -7.08 -5.60 -19.16
N GLY A 94 -6.46 -4.82 -18.27
CA GLY A 94 -6.82 -3.46 -17.92
C GLY A 94 -6.30 -3.12 -16.52
N ARG A 95 -6.03 -1.83 -16.24
CA ARG A 95 -5.59 -1.40 -14.92
C ARG A 95 -6.73 -1.60 -13.90
N GLY A 96 -6.47 -2.39 -12.83
CA GLY A 96 -7.45 -2.73 -11.81
C GLY A 96 -8.30 -3.98 -12.13
N THR A 97 -8.08 -4.72 -13.23
CA THR A 97 -8.82 -5.97 -13.48
C THR A 97 -8.53 -7.02 -12.42
N CYS A 98 -7.31 -7.07 -11.89
CA CYS A 98 -6.87 -7.96 -10.83
C CYS A 98 -6.86 -7.24 -9.47
N ASP A 99 -6.34 -6.02 -9.42
CA ASP A 99 -6.15 -5.22 -8.22
C ASP A 99 -6.85 -3.86 -8.39
N MET A 100 -8.11 -3.68 -7.82
CA MET A 100 -8.96 -4.82 -7.48
C MET A 100 -10.41 -4.60 -7.93
N LYS A 101 -10.62 -3.74 -8.98
CA LYS A 101 -11.97 -3.42 -9.52
C LYS A 101 -12.71 -4.64 -10.07
N GLY A 102 -11.98 -5.71 -10.42
CA GLY A 102 -12.59 -6.99 -10.76
C GLY A 102 -13.37 -7.57 -9.58
N PHE A 103 -12.79 -7.55 -8.38
CA PHE A 103 -13.48 -7.97 -7.15
C PHE A 103 -14.57 -6.97 -6.76
N ASP A 104 -14.35 -5.66 -6.91
CA ASP A 104 -15.38 -4.65 -6.64
C ASP A 104 -16.63 -4.90 -7.49
N ALA A 105 -16.45 -5.23 -8.75
CA ALA A 105 -17.55 -5.59 -9.66
C ALA A 105 -18.32 -6.84 -9.20
N LEU A 106 -17.60 -7.85 -8.72
CA LEU A 106 -18.23 -9.06 -8.15
C LEU A 106 -18.96 -8.74 -6.86
N SER A 107 -18.39 -7.89 -6.01
CA SER A 107 -18.99 -7.49 -4.73
C SER A 107 -20.27 -6.68 -4.91
N ILE A 108 -20.25 -5.70 -5.84
CA ILE A 108 -21.44 -4.93 -6.21
C ILE A 108 -22.52 -5.84 -6.80
N TRP A 109 -22.15 -6.75 -7.70
CA TRP A 109 -23.07 -7.72 -8.27
C TRP A 109 -23.68 -8.63 -7.19
N ALA A 110 -22.84 -9.16 -6.28
CA ALA A 110 -23.28 -10.03 -5.20
C ALA A 110 -24.26 -9.31 -4.25
N LEU A 111 -23.99 -8.03 -3.94
CA LEU A 111 -24.88 -7.22 -3.11
C LEU A 111 -26.25 -7.03 -3.76
N VAL A 112 -26.29 -6.71 -5.06
CA VAL A 112 -27.55 -6.55 -5.82
C VAL A 112 -28.33 -7.87 -5.91
N GLU A 113 -27.64 -8.98 -6.18
CA GLU A 113 -28.27 -10.32 -6.20
C GLU A 113 -28.84 -10.71 -4.82
N ALA A 114 -28.09 -10.40 -3.75
CA ALA A 114 -28.53 -10.63 -2.38
C ALA A 114 -29.79 -9.80 -2.04
N HIS A 115 -29.84 -8.55 -2.48
CA HIS A 115 -31.00 -7.69 -2.31
C HIS A 115 -32.25 -8.27 -3.01
N HIS A 116 -32.13 -8.65 -4.28
CA HIS A 116 -33.26 -9.15 -5.07
C HIS A 116 -33.75 -10.53 -4.64
N ARG A 117 -32.86 -11.41 -4.22
CA ARG A 117 -33.24 -12.78 -3.78
C ARG A 117 -33.64 -12.85 -2.32
N GLY A 118 -33.30 -11.85 -1.53
CA GLY A 118 -33.36 -11.90 -0.07
C GLY A 118 -32.27 -12.80 0.52
N VAL A 119 -31.75 -12.41 1.65
CA VAL A 119 -30.69 -13.15 2.37
C VAL A 119 -31.07 -13.32 3.84
N ALA A 120 -30.73 -14.49 4.41
CA ALA A 120 -30.99 -14.80 5.82
C ALA A 120 -29.97 -14.14 6.77
N ARG A 121 -28.84 -13.68 6.25
CA ARG A 121 -27.76 -12.97 6.97
C ARG A 121 -27.38 -11.71 6.23
N PRO A 122 -26.92 -10.65 6.92
CA PRO A 122 -26.52 -9.42 6.27
C PRO A 122 -25.35 -9.61 5.31
N LEU A 123 -25.39 -8.89 4.19
CA LEU A 123 -24.26 -8.68 3.29
C LEU A 123 -23.98 -7.20 3.23
N GLN A 124 -22.72 -6.83 3.41
CA GLN A 124 -22.25 -5.45 3.35
C GLN A 124 -21.21 -5.30 2.26
N LEU A 125 -21.19 -4.13 1.62
CA LEU A 125 -20.17 -3.69 0.68
C LEU A 125 -19.37 -2.58 1.35
N ALA A 126 -18.05 -2.58 1.20
CA ALA A 126 -17.16 -1.54 1.70
C ALA A 126 -16.07 -1.29 0.65
N LEU A 127 -16.13 -0.15 -0.05
CA LEU A 127 -15.14 0.25 -1.05
C LEU A 127 -14.43 1.52 -0.58
N SER A 128 -13.13 1.39 -0.28
CA SER A 128 -12.29 2.47 0.18
C SER A 128 -11.60 3.22 -0.97
N TYR A 129 -10.82 4.23 -0.63
CA TYR A 129 -9.91 4.97 -1.50
C TYR A 129 -8.51 4.98 -0.89
N ASP A 130 -7.49 5.27 -1.70
CA ASP A 130 -6.09 5.41 -1.28
C ASP A 130 -5.54 4.18 -0.54
N GLU A 131 -5.94 2.99 -0.97
CA GLU A 131 -5.34 1.76 -0.49
C GLU A 131 -3.87 1.70 -0.90
N GLU A 132 -3.56 1.94 -2.17
CA GLU A 132 -2.26 1.85 -2.82
C GLU A 132 -1.20 2.85 -2.26
N VAL A 133 -1.64 3.79 -1.44
CA VAL A 133 -0.79 4.79 -0.78
C VAL A 133 -0.90 4.75 0.75
N GLY A 134 -1.39 3.62 1.31
CA GLY A 134 -1.37 3.35 2.74
C GLY A 134 -2.75 3.18 3.39
N CYS A 135 -3.75 2.71 2.67
CA CYS A 135 -5.11 2.39 3.16
C CYS A 135 -5.82 3.57 3.82
N LEU A 136 -5.58 4.81 3.34
CA LEU A 136 -6.00 6.04 4.04
C LEU A 136 -7.52 6.17 4.19
N GLY A 137 -8.28 5.67 3.22
CA GLY A 137 -9.75 5.74 3.21
C GLY A 137 -10.44 4.67 4.05
N ALA A 138 -9.76 3.58 4.42
CA ALA A 138 -10.36 2.47 5.13
C ALA A 138 -10.70 2.79 6.60
N PRO A 139 -9.81 3.37 7.43
CA PRO A 139 -10.13 3.66 8.82
C PRO A 139 -11.36 4.54 9.02
N PRO A 140 -11.50 5.73 8.38
CA PRO A 140 -12.68 6.56 8.56
C PRO A 140 -13.97 5.91 8.04
N MET A 141 -13.89 5.08 6.98
CA MET A 141 -15.02 4.29 6.49
C MET A 141 -15.46 3.26 7.53
N ILE A 142 -14.53 2.49 8.10
CA ILE A 142 -14.81 1.48 9.12
C ILE A 142 -15.46 2.13 10.35
N ASP A 143 -14.93 3.24 10.85
CA ASP A 143 -15.49 3.96 11.98
C ASP A 143 -16.94 4.39 11.69
N ARG A 144 -17.20 4.87 10.49
CA ARG A 144 -18.57 5.26 10.10
C ARG A 144 -19.50 4.06 9.98
N MET A 145 -19.02 2.94 9.39
CA MET A 145 -19.80 1.70 9.27
C MET A 145 -20.20 1.15 10.65
N LEU A 146 -19.27 1.08 11.61
CA LEU A 146 -19.51 0.57 12.96
C LEU A 146 -20.55 1.41 13.74
N ASN A 147 -20.70 2.69 13.37
CA ASN A 147 -21.69 3.57 14.00
C ASN A 147 -23.11 3.42 13.46
N ILE A 148 -23.30 2.84 12.26
CA ILE A 148 -24.61 2.82 11.59
C ILE A 148 -25.02 1.45 11.07
N LEU A 149 -24.10 0.51 10.92
CA LEU A 149 -24.40 -0.84 10.47
C LEU A 149 -24.15 -1.88 11.57
N PRO A 150 -24.87 -3.02 11.54
CA PRO A 150 -24.58 -4.13 12.42
C PRO A 150 -23.15 -4.66 12.19
N LYS A 151 -22.47 -5.07 13.27
CA LYS A 151 -21.14 -5.66 13.19
C LYS A 151 -21.19 -6.98 12.42
N ALA A 152 -20.35 -7.08 11.39
CA ALA A 152 -20.20 -8.31 10.62
C ALA A 152 -19.43 -9.39 11.40
N GLY A 153 -19.70 -10.65 11.08
CA GLY A 153 -19.00 -11.81 11.63
C GLY A 153 -17.71 -12.13 10.89
N ALA A 154 -17.60 -11.70 9.63
CA ALA A 154 -16.42 -11.88 8.80
C ALA A 154 -16.27 -10.77 7.75
N VAL A 155 -15.05 -10.57 7.29
CA VAL A 155 -14.71 -9.67 6.18
C VAL A 155 -13.94 -10.47 5.14
N ILE A 156 -14.34 -10.35 3.88
CA ILE A 156 -13.59 -10.83 2.73
C ILE A 156 -12.97 -9.60 2.06
N VAL A 157 -11.66 -9.46 2.17
CA VAL A 157 -10.87 -8.47 1.45
C VAL A 157 -10.44 -9.12 0.13
N GLY A 158 -10.81 -8.51 -0.98
CA GLY A 158 -10.69 -9.17 -2.30
C GLY A 158 -9.38 -8.92 -3.02
N GLU A 159 -8.31 -8.69 -2.28
CA GLU A 159 -6.96 -8.57 -2.82
C GLU A 159 -6.53 -9.82 -3.62
N PRO A 160 -5.69 -9.66 -4.66
CA PRO A 160 -5.25 -10.78 -5.49
C PRO A 160 -4.38 -11.75 -4.71
N SER A 161 -4.92 -12.93 -4.41
CA SER A 161 -4.29 -13.97 -3.58
C SER A 161 -4.14 -15.32 -4.32
N MET A 162 -4.22 -15.32 -5.67
CA MET A 162 -4.25 -16.54 -6.47
C MET A 162 -5.36 -17.52 -6.04
N MET A 163 -6.52 -16.98 -5.60
CA MET A 163 -7.68 -17.73 -5.10
C MET A 163 -7.39 -18.60 -3.86
N THR A 164 -6.39 -18.22 -3.08
CA THR A 164 -6.10 -18.82 -1.77
C THR A 164 -6.54 -17.89 -0.64
N ALA A 165 -6.88 -18.45 0.52
CA ALA A 165 -7.15 -17.65 1.70
C ALA A 165 -5.83 -17.20 2.32
N VAL A 166 -5.57 -15.89 2.30
CA VAL A 166 -4.45 -15.26 3.00
C VAL A 166 -4.99 -14.71 4.32
N THR A 167 -4.46 -15.19 5.44
CA THR A 167 -4.96 -14.83 6.78
C THR A 167 -4.07 -13.84 7.51
N ALA A 168 -2.86 -13.61 7.02
CA ALA A 168 -1.93 -12.63 7.54
C ALA A 168 -0.88 -12.26 6.48
N HIS A 169 -0.26 -11.09 6.64
CA HIS A 169 0.91 -10.65 5.88
C HIS A 169 1.87 -9.88 6.80
N LYS A 170 3.10 -9.69 6.33
CA LYS A 170 4.08 -8.85 7.04
C LYS A 170 3.60 -7.40 7.10
N GLY A 171 3.90 -6.73 8.21
CA GLY A 171 3.71 -5.28 8.32
C GLY A 171 4.68 -4.50 7.42
N GLY A 172 4.36 -3.24 7.13
CA GLY A 172 5.22 -2.31 6.40
C GLY A 172 5.74 -1.19 7.30
N LEU A 173 7.04 -0.85 7.16
CA LEU A 173 7.65 0.33 7.75
C LEU A 173 8.55 0.99 6.71
N GLY A 174 8.18 2.20 6.27
CA GLY A 174 8.96 3.01 5.34
C GLY A 174 9.74 4.11 6.05
N LEU A 175 11.00 4.34 5.64
CA LEU A 175 11.81 5.46 6.12
C LEU A 175 12.49 6.15 4.94
N ASP A 176 12.33 7.47 4.84
CA ASP A 176 13.10 8.30 3.91
C ASP A 176 14.36 8.82 4.61
N THR A 177 15.50 8.51 4.04
CA THR A 177 16.81 8.87 4.61
C THR A 177 17.51 9.91 3.75
N HIS A 178 17.90 11.02 4.36
CA HIS A 178 18.67 12.07 3.71
C HIS A 178 20.01 12.29 4.43
N VAL A 179 21.09 11.85 3.81
CA VAL A 179 22.46 12.07 4.29
C VAL A 179 22.97 13.40 3.72
N LYS A 180 23.35 14.31 4.60
CA LYS A 180 23.98 15.60 4.26
C LYS A 180 25.47 15.57 4.58
N GLY A 181 26.27 15.48 3.54
CA GLY A 181 27.71 15.49 3.61
C GLY A 181 28.33 16.87 3.47
N PHE A 182 29.62 16.92 3.15
CA PHE A 182 30.36 18.15 2.91
C PHE A 182 31.24 18.02 1.67
N GLU A 183 31.04 18.92 0.70
CA GLU A 183 31.72 18.90 -0.60
C GLU A 183 33.14 19.40 -0.51
N VAL A 184 34.06 18.63 -1.04
CA VAL A 184 35.43 19.03 -1.38
C VAL A 184 35.87 18.31 -2.66
N HIS A 185 36.92 18.79 -3.29
CA HIS A 185 37.54 18.06 -4.40
C HIS A 185 38.03 16.68 -3.92
N SER A 186 37.88 15.63 -4.72
CA SER A 186 38.19 14.24 -4.33
C SER A 186 39.65 14.02 -3.88
N SER A 187 40.59 14.82 -4.36
CA SER A 187 42.00 14.81 -3.87
C SER A 187 42.15 15.25 -2.40
N LEU A 188 41.15 15.94 -1.86
CA LEU A 188 41.09 16.42 -0.47
C LEU A 188 40.02 15.70 0.34
N MET A 189 39.61 14.48 -0.06
CA MET A 189 38.49 13.76 0.53
C MET A 189 38.56 13.60 2.06
N HIS A 190 39.78 13.62 2.63
CA HIS A 190 39.98 13.57 4.09
C HIS A 190 39.48 14.83 4.83
N GLN A 191 39.20 15.94 4.12
CA GLN A 191 38.62 17.18 4.64
C GLN A 191 37.12 17.30 4.33
N GLY A 192 36.55 16.37 3.55
CA GLY A 192 35.17 16.30 3.18
C GLY A 192 34.46 15.13 3.83
N VAL A 193 33.14 15.10 3.65
CA VAL A 193 32.28 13.94 4.05
C VAL A 193 31.42 13.59 2.86
N SER A 194 31.64 12.43 2.26
CA SER A 194 30.81 11.96 1.16
C SER A 194 29.50 11.36 1.68
N ALA A 195 28.38 12.01 1.35
CA ALA A 195 27.05 11.53 1.69
C ALA A 195 26.77 10.14 1.11
N ILE A 196 27.25 9.86 -0.13
CA ILE A 196 27.10 8.53 -0.75
C ILE A 196 27.86 7.48 0.06
N MET A 197 29.10 7.72 0.46
CA MET A 197 29.87 6.75 1.23
C MET A 197 29.31 6.53 2.63
N ALA A 198 28.75 7.58 3.26
CA ALA A 198 28.08 7.48 4.54
C ALA A 198 26.75 6.70 4.39
N GLY A 199 25.94 7.02 3.38
CA GLY A 199 24.70 6.29 3.06
C GLY A 199 24.96 4.81 2.75
N ALA A 200 26.03 4.50 2.01
CA ALA A 200 26.44 3.13 1.71
C ALA A 200 26.68 2.28 2.98
N ARG A 201 27.10 2.88 4.09
CA ARG A 201 27.28 2.17 5.38
C ARG A 201 25.94 1.75 5.99
N LEU A 202 24.91 2.57 5.82
CA LEU A 202 23.55 2.22 6.24
C LEU A 202 22.96 1.12 5.37
N ILE A 203 23.20 1.18 4.06
CA ILE A 203 22.78 0.15 3.10
C ILE A 203 23.50 -1.18 3.39
N GLU A 204 24.79 -1.13 3.68
CA GLU A 204 25.57 -2.33 4.04
C GLU A 204 25.07 -2.93 5.38
N TRP A 205 24.72 -2.08 6.35
CA TRP A 205 24.08 -2.56 7.57
C TRP A 205 22.78 -3.32 7.28
N ALA A 206 21.93 -2.81 6.38
CA ALA A 206 20.71 -3.48 5.97
C ALA A 206 20.99 -4.85 5.31
N ASN A 207 22.01 -4.93 4.43
CA ASN A 207 22.46 -6.17 3.81
C ASN A 207 22.92 -7.20 4.85
N GLN A 208 23.76 -6.76 5.80
CA GLN A 208 24.26 -7.62 6.88
C GLN A 208 23.15 -8.10 7.80
N THR A 209 22.20 -7.22 8.12
CA THR A 209 21.02 -7.55 8.94
C THR A 209 20.15 -8.60 8.24
N ASN A 210 19.87 -8.43 6.95
CA ASN A 210 19.14 -9.43 6.16
C ASN A 210 19.86 -10.77 6.15
N ALA A 211 21.19 -10.78 5.94
CA ALA A 211 21.97 -12.01 5.92
C ALA A 211 21.96 -12.74 7.29
N GLN A 212 22.04 -11.98 8.39
CA GLN A 212 21.97 -12.53 9.75
C GLN A 212 20.58 -13.09 10.03
N SER A 213 19.52 -12.35 9.68
CA SER A 213 18.14 -12.78 9.85
C SER A 213 17.80 -14.04 9.04
N ALA A 214 18.30 -14.12 7.79
CA ALA A 214 18.13 -15.29 6.93
C ALA A 214 18.87 -16.55 7.44
N ALA A 215 19.96 -16.36 8.18
CA ALA A 215 20.72 -17.46 8.77
C ALA A 215 20.21 -17.93 10.14
N ALA A 216 19.32 -17.16 10.76
CA ALA A 216 18.73 -17.49 12.06
C ALA A 216 17.62 -18.55 11.91
N GLU A 217 17.43 -19.34 12.96
CA GLU A 217 16.30 -20.26 13.01
C GLU A 217 15.00 -19.46 13.19
N PRO A 218 14.00 -19.60 12.28
CA PRO A 218 12.79 -18.82 12.35
C PRO A 218 11.91 -19.22 13.55
N SER A 219 11.19 -18.27 14.12
CA SER A 219 10.12 -18.57 15.07
C SER A 219 9.01 -19.39 14.40
N PRO A 220 8.13 -20.08 15.16
CA PRO A 220 6.98 -20.79 14.59
C PRO A 220 6.06 -19.89 13.75
N ILE A 221 5.94 -18.60 14.08
CA ILE A 221 5.18 -17.61 13.31
C ILE A 221 5.95 -17.21 12.06
N ALA A 222 7.23 -16.89 12.19
CA ALA A 222 8.10 -16.54 11.08
C ALA A 222 8.16 -17.63 10.01
N ALA A 223 8.19 -18.91 10.42
CA ALA A 223 8.20 -20.05 9.51
C ALA A 223 6.95 -20.18 8.62
N MET A 224 5.88 -19.44 8.90
CA MET A 224 4.67 -19.38 8.06
C MET A 224 4.81 -18.39 6.89
N PHE A 225 5.90 -17.63 6.82
CA PHE A 225 6.13 -16.57 5.82
C PHE A 225 7.31 -16.91 4.90
N GLU A 226 7.28 -16.38 3.68
CA GLU A 226 8.37 -16.46 2.72
C GLU A 226 8.80 -15.04 2.30
N PRO A 227 10.03 -14.61 2.56
CA PRO A 227 11.01 -15.26 3.42
C PRO A 227 10.59 -15.26 4.92
N SER A 228 11.14 -16.18 5.70
CA SER A 228 10.80 -16.40 7.11
C SER A 228 11.51 -15.44 8.08
N TYR A 229 11.78 -14.21 7.65
CA TYR A 229 12.42 -13.15 8.44
C TYR A 229 11.96 -11.76 7.97
N THR A 230 12.11 -10.75 8.83
CA THR A 230 11.90 -9.35 8.46
C THR A 230 12.94 -8.91 7.46
N THR A 231 12.49 -8.28 6.36
CA THR A 231 13.37 -7.83 5.28
C THR A 231 13.54 -6.31 5.30
N LEU A 232 14.78 -5.85 5.02
CA LEU A 232 15.13 -4.45 4.83
C LEU A 232 15.55 -4.27 3.38
N HIS A 233 14.85 -3.41 2.65
CA HIS A 233 15.10 -3.16 1.23
C HIS A 233 15.32 -1.69 0.97
N ILE A 234 16.32 -1.38 0.13
CA ILE A 234 16.54 -0.02 -0.36
C ILE A 234 16.05 0.02 -1.81
N GLY A 235 14.87 0.62 -2.02
CA GLY A 235 14.20 0.62 -3.31
C GLY A 235 14.70 1.69 -4.27
N THR A 236 15.12 2.84 -3.73
CA THR A 236 15.62 3.98 -4.52
C THR A 236 16.83 4.60 -3.84
N ILE A 237 17.76 5.11 -4.64
CA ILE A 237 18.91 5.89 -4.17
C ILE A 237 19.26 6.97 -5.20
N GLU A 238 19.52 8.18 -4.71
CA GLU A 238 19.98 9.32 -5.51
C GLU A 238 21.07 10.07 -4.74
N GLY A 239 22.13 10.53 -5.41
CA GLY A 239 23.16 11.33 -4.74
C GLY A 239 24.35 11.70 -5.61
N GLY A 240 25.09 12.73 -5.13
CA GLY A 240 26.27 13.25 -5.80
C GLY A 240 25.98 14.12 -7.02
N THR A 241 26.97 14.88 -7.46
CA THR A 241 26.91 15.82 -8.59
C THR A 241 27.99 15.58 -9.63
N ALA A 242 29.18 15.13 -9.22
CA ALA A 242 30.32 14.86 -10.11
C ALA A 242 31.25 13.81 -9.49
N ASN A 243 32.01 13.10 -10.35
CA ASN A 243 32.91 12.03 -9.94
C ASN A 243 34.15 12.49 -9.16
N ASN A 244 34.50 13.77 -9.27
CA ASN A 244 35.67 14.35 -8.61
C ASN A 244 35.36 15.26 -7.43
N ILE A 245 34.12 15.17 -6.88
CA ILE A 245 33.66 15.94 -5.72
C ILE A 245 33.09 14.95 -4.71
N THR A 246 33.39 15.12 -3.41
CA THR A 246 32.69 14.36 -2.36
C THR A 246 31.21 14.74 -2.35
N ALA A 247 30.29 13.75 -2.41
CA ALA A 247 28.87 14.01 -2.52
C ALA A 247 28.35 14.78 -1.30
N LYS A 248 27.64 15.88 -1.53
CA LYS A 248 26.97 16.67 -0.49
C LYS A 248 25.68 16.05 -0.03
N ASP A 249 24.94 15.45 -0.94
CA ASP A 249 23.64 14.86 -0.68
C ASP A 249 23.60 13.41 -1.14
N CYS A 250 22.91 12.56 -0.36
CA CYS A 250 22.47 11.24 -0.76
C CYS A 250 21.12 10.97 -0.13
N ARG A 251 20.15 10.55 -0.93
CA ARG A 251 18.80 10.21 -0.48
C ARG A 251 18.48 8.79 -0.88
N PHE A 252 17.86 8.05 -0.01
CA PHE A 252 17.34 6.71 -0.29
C PHE A 252 16.14 6.37 0.59
N SER A 253 15.28 5.49 0.08
CA SER A 253 14.16 4.95 0.83
C SER A 253 14.50 3.57 1.40
N VAL A 254 14.11 3.32 2.64
CA VAL A 254 14.18 2.00 3.28
C VAL A 254 12.76 1.46 3.41
N ASP A 255 12.50 0.28 2.84
CA ASP A 255 11.26 -0.47 3.03
C ASP A 255 11.55 -1.69 3.91
N MET A 256 10.87 -1.80 5.03
CA MET A 256 10.99 -2.93 5.95
C MET A 256 9.68 -3.70 5.94
N ARG A 257 9.76 -5.01 5.68
CA ARG A 257 8.61 -5.92 5.79
C ARG A 257 8.76 -6.72 7.07
N VAL A 258 8.01 -6.30 8.09
CA VAL A 258 8.18 -6.76 9.49
C VAL A 258 7.26 -7.94 9.76
N LEU A 259 7.80 -8.99 10.39
CA LEU A 259 7.02 -10.15 10.81
C LEU A 259 5.99 -9.79 11.88
N PRO A 260 4.82 -10.48 11.94
CA PRO A 260 3.75 -10.15 12.89
C PRO A 260 4.11 -10.33 14.37
N ASP A 261 5.11 -11.14 14.67
CA ASP A 261 5.62 -11.38 16.04
C ASP A 261 6.79 -10.47 16.43
N GLU A 262 7.14 -9.52 15.57
CA GLU A 262 8.18 -8.52 15.82
C GLU A 262 7.58 -7.12 15.93
N ASP A 263 8.25 -6.26 16.69
CA ASP A 263 7.84 -4.87 16.89
C ASP A 263 8.45 -3.96 15.79
N PRO A 264 7.63 -3.28 14.95
CA PRO A 264 8.11 -2.34 13.96
C PRO A 264 8.90 -1.16 14.58
N ASP A 265 8.53 -0.70 15.77
CA ASP A 265 9.23 0.38 16.45
C ASP A 265 10.64 -0.06 16.86
N ARG A 266 10.83 -1.32 17.24
CA ARG A 266 12.17 -1.86 17.50
C ARG A 266 13.04 -1.86 16.25
N TRP A 267 12.49 -2.17 15.07
CA TRP A 267 13.23 -2.10 13.80
C TRP A 267 13.61 -0.66 13.44
N ARG A 268 12.72 0.29 13.69
CA ARG A 268 13.03 1.73 13.56
C ARG A 268 14.16 2.13 14.48
N GLU A 269 14.12 1.75 15.75
CA GLU A 269 15.17 2.04 16.72
C GLU A 269 16.53 1.49 16.29
N LEU A 270 16.60 0.23 15.84
CA LEU A 270 17.84 -0.39 15.35
C LEU A 270 18.44 0.39 14.17
N PHE A 271 17.59 0.84 13.24
CA PHE A 271 18.05 1.68 12.14
C PHE A 271 18.56 3.03 12.65
N MET A 272 17.86 3.68 13.56
CA MET A 272 18.26 4.96 14.15
C MET A 272 19.53 4.86 14.99
N GLU A 273 19.78 3.75 15.68
CA GLU A 273 21.05 3.47 16.34
C GLU A 273 22.21 3.44 15.34
N GLN A 274 22.00 2.83 14.17
CA GLN A 274 23.02 2.80 13.12
C GLN A 274 23.20 4.17 12.46
N VAL A 275 22.12 4.91 12.23
CA VAL A 275 22.18 6.32 11.77
C VAL A 275 23.03 7.14 12.73
N ALA A 276 22.79 7.07 14.03
CA ALA A 276 23.54 7.83 15.04
C ALA A 276 25.04 7.52 15.03
N ARG A 277 25.43 6.25 14.81
CA ARG A 277 26.85 5.85 14.68
C ARG A 277 27.51 6.46 13.45
N VAL A 278 26.84 6.37 12.29
CA VAL A 278 27.37 6.92 11.03
C VAL A 278 27.45 8.45 11.11
N GLU A 279 26.43 9.08 11.67
CA GLU A 279 26.38 10.54 11.84
C GLU A 279 27.49 11.06 12.79
N ALA A 280 27.76 10.34 13.86
CA ALA A 280 28.85 10.68 14.79
C ALA A 280 30.20 10.69 14.08
N ASP A 281 30.47 9.69 13.24
CA ASP A 281 31.74 9.65 12.45
C ASP A 281 31.80 10.79 11.42
N MET A 282 30.68 11.14 10.80
CA MET A 282 30.58 12.27 9.87
C MET A 282 30.89 13.60 10.59
N LYS A 283 30.27 13.83 11.74
CA LYS A 283 30.42 15.04 12.57
C LYS A 283 31.83 15.17 13.16
N ALA A 284 32.53 14.08 13.37
CA ALA A 284 33.93 14.11 13.78
C ALA A 284 34.85 14.75 12.72
N ILE A 285 34.49 14.69 11.43
CA ILE A 285 35.22 15.34 10.33
C ILE A 285 34.63 16.72 10.06
N ARG A 286 33.28 16.82 9.98
CA ARG A 286 32.56 18.05 9.69
C ARG A 286 31.29 18.14 10.59
N PRO A 287 31.27 19.03 11.59
CA PRO A 287 30.18 19.16 12.55
C PRO A 287 28.83 19.57 11.94
N ASP A 288 28.82 20.16 10.76
CA ASP A 288 27.63 20.62 10.01
C ASP A 288 26.97 19.54 9.13
N THR A 289 27.48 18.30 9.18
CA THR A 289 26.89 17.15 8.49
C THR A 289 25.77 16.50 9.32
N SER A 290 24.85 15.79 8.67
CA SER A 290 23.70 15.13 9.34
C SER A 290 23.13 13.96 8.52
N ILE A 291 22.36 13.15 9.18
CA ILE A 291 21.46 12.16 8.54
C ILE A 291 20.06 12.34 9.07
#